data_556b13dffa84983e09b56b2c6b88082e
#
_entry.id   556b13dffa84983e09b56b2c6b88082e
#
_cell.length_a   1.000
_cell.length_b   1.000
_cell.length_c   1.000
_cell.angle_alpha   90.00
_cell.angle_beta   90.00
_cell.angle_gamma   90.00
#
_symmetry.space_group_name_H-M   'P 1'
#
loop_
_entity.id
_entity.type
_entity.pdbx_description
1 polymer ?
#
loop_
_entity_poly.entity_id
_entity_poly.type
_entity_poly.pdbx_seq_one_letter_code
_entity_poly.pdbx_strand_id
1 'polypeptide(L)'
;VLPGTQSFSLATPGCNFECKFCQNWEIAQARPEQVPTFELSAEQVARLAAQYSTPTISCTYTEPVVYSEYVHDIAAAAKKSGIRTLIISNGYILEEPLRDLMEVLGGVKVDLKAYTEKFYRELCGGELKPVLETLRRLRKHGTWTEIVVLIVPTLNDGEEEIRGLARFVRGDLGPEVPVHFTRFHPQYRLQNLPRTPVATLERAREIAMAEGLQFVYLGNVPGHPGNNTWCPRCQSLLIRRVGMSTQENRLKQGKCPKCGQAIPGIWS
;
A
#
# COMPACT_ATOMS: atom_id res chain seq x y z
N VAL A 1 -2.72 3.71 -8.94
CA VAL A 1 -2.25 3.14 -10.21
C VAL A 1 -3.44 2.56 -10.97
N LEU A 2 -3.64 2.94 -12.25
CA LEU A 2 -4.60 2.36 -13.20
C LEU A 2 -5.98 2.02 -12.60
N PRO A 3 -6.73 2.99 -12.07
CA PRO A 3 -7.99 2.72 -11.38
C PRO A 3 -9.02 2.08 -12.31
N GLY A 4 -9.67 1.02 -11.85
CA GLY A 4 -10.66 0.26 -12.61
C GLY A 4 -10.11 -0.95 -13.37
N THR A 5 -8.80 -1.19 -13.34
CA THR A 5 -8.18 -2.40 -13.91
C THR A 5 -8.04 -3.49 -12.85
N GLN A 6 -7.86 -4.73 -13.32
CA GLN A 6 -7.51 -5.87 -12.49
C GLN A 6 -5.98 -5.99 -12.39
N SER A 7 -5.49 -6.64 -11.32
CA SER A 7 -4.09 -6.98 -11.13
C SER A 7 -3.93 -8.48 -10.96
N PHE A 8 -2.95 -9.08 -11.62
CA PHE A 8 -2.55 -10.45 -11.34
C PHE A 8 -1.77 -10.48 -10.03
N SER A 9 -2.30 -11.15 -9.01
CA SER A 9 -1.69 -11.13 -7.67
C SER A 9 -1.07 -12.47 -7.32
N LEU A 10 0.10 -12.42 -6.72
CA LEU A 10 0.82 -13.61 -6.24
C LEU A 10 1.50 -13.34 -4.89
N ALA A 11 1.81 -14.43 -4.21
CA ALA A 11 2.61 -14.48 -2.99
C ALA A 11 3.50 -15.72 -2.98
N THR A 12 4.58 -15.67 -2.22
CA THR A 12 5.26 -16.84 -1.67
C THR A 12 5.02 -16.90 -0.17
N PRO A 13 5.09 -18.06 0.50
CA PRO A 13 5.02 -18.11 1.95
C PRO A 13 6.17 -17.36 2.61
N GLY A 14 5.92 -16.81 3.80
CA GLY A 14 6.92 -16.15 4.61
C GLY A 14 6.78 -14.62 4.71
N CYS A 15 7.26 -14.09 5.82
CA CYS A 15 7.34 -12.66 6.12
C CYS A 15 8.50 -12.42 7.08
N ASN A 16 9.17 -11.29 6.96
CA ASN A 16 10.22 -10.86 7.88
C ASN A 16 9.67 -10.13 9.13
N PHE A 17 8.33 -10.02 9.26
CA PHE A 17 7.63 -9.55 10.47
C PHE A 17 6.74 -10.64 11.06
N GLU A 18 6.47 -10.54 12.38
CA GLU A 18 5.56 -11.40 13.14
C GLU A 18 4.35 -10.63 13.67
N CYS A 19 3.72 -9.81 12.84
CA CYS A 19 2.62 -8.94 13.27
C CYS A 19 1.51 -9.73 13.97
N LYS A 20 1.20 -9.39 15.23
CA LYS A 20 0.17 -10.06 16.03
C LYS A 20 -1.25 -9.94 15.46
N PHE A 21 -1.46 -8.96 14.57
CA PHE A 21 -2.72 -8.67 13.87
C PHE A 21 -2.72 -9.10 12.40
N CYS A 22 -1.82 -9.99 11.98
CA CYS A 22 -1.67 -10.38 10.59
C CYS A 22 -2.93 -11.07 10.05
N GLN A 23 -3.50 -10.56 8.97
CA GLN A 23 -4.69 -11.14 8.32
C GLN A 23 -4.33 -12.36 7.47
N ASN A 24 -3.09 -12.45 7.02
CA ASN A 24 -2.58 -13.53 6.16
C ASN A 24 -1.60 -14.44 6.94
N TRP A 25 -1.76 -14.55 8.26
CA TRP A 25 -0.81 -15.25 9.13
C TRP A 25 -0.58 -16.71 8.71
N GLU A 26 -1.58 -17.37 8.15
CA GLU A 26 -1.52 -18.78 7.72
C GLU A 26 -0.42 -19.00 6.67
N ILE A 27 -0.21 -18.06 5.78
CA ILE A 27 0.84 -18.11 4.75
C ILE A 27 2.06 -17.25 5.10
N ALA A 28 1.87 -16.15 5.84
CA ALA A 28 2.96 -15.25 6.22
C ALA A 28 3.89 -15.84 7.30
N GLN A 29 3.38 -16.75 8.15
CA GLN A 29 4.14 -17.43 9.19
C GLN A 29 4.45 -18.90 8.84
N ALA A 30 4.27 -19.28 7.58
CA ALA A 30 4.53 -20.62 7.08
C ALA A 30 5.82 -20.67 6.26
N ARG A 31 6.40 -21.87 6.17
CA ARG A 31 7.45 -22.21 5.20
C ARG A 31 6.82 -22.77 3.92
N PRO A 32 7.51 -22.74 2.77
CA PRO A 32 6.98 -23.26 1.52
C PRO A 32 6.48 -24.70 1.59
N GLU A 33 7.14 -25.56 2.38
CA GLU A 33 6.78 -26.98 2.53
C GLU A 33 5.50 -27.20 3.35
N GLN A 34 5.00 -26.18 4.04
CA GLN A 34 3.85 -26.25 4.94
C GLN A 34 2.53 -25.87 4.29
N VAL A 35 2.57 -25.30 3.09
CA VAL A 35 1.39 -24.81 2.36
C VAL A 35 1.43 -25.25 0.90
N PRO A 36 0.28 -25.47 0.26
CA PRO A 36 0.22 -25.74 -1.17
C PRO A 36 0.82 -24.58 -1.99
N THR A 37 1.79 -24.91 -2.83
CA THR A 37 2.44 -23.94 -3.72
C THR A 37 2.46 -24.41 -5.16
N PHE A 38 2.63 -23.49 -6.09
CA PHE A 38 2.85 -23.76 -7.51
C PHE A 38 4.23 -23.26 -7.91
N GLU A 39 4.99 -24.08 -8.62
CA GLU A 39 6.26 -23.65 -9.21
C GLU A 39 6.01 -22.93 -10.52
N LEU A 40 6.32 -21.65 -10.55
CA LEU A 40 6.19 -20.79 -11.74
C LEU A 40 7.49 -20.01 -11.94
N SER A 41 8.03 -20.02 -13.16
CA SER A 41 9.11 -19.11 -13.50
C SER A 41 8.59 -17.67 -13.63
N ALA A 42 9.47 -16.68 -13.54
CA ALA A 42 9.13 -15.27 -13.73
C ALA A 42 8.44 -15.01 -15.08
N GLU A 43 8.90 -15.66 -16.15
CA GLU A 43 8.31 -15.58 -17.49
C GLU A 43 6.91 -16.21 -17.54
N GLN A 44 6.69 -17.31 -16.79
CA GLN A 44 5.36 -17.91 -16.69
C GLN A 44 4.38 -16.98 -16.00
N VAL A 45 4.80 -16.31 -14.92
CA VAL A 45 3.97 -15.29 -14.24
C VAL A 45 3.62 -14.14 -15.19
N ALA A 46 4.61 -13.61 -15.92
CA ALA A 46 4.38 -12.53 -16.88
C ALA A 46 3.43 -12.97 -18.01
N ARG A 47 3.56 -14.20 -18.53
CA ARG A 47 2.65 -14.76 -19.56
C ARG A 47 1.22 -14.91 -19.04
N LEU A 48 1.05 -15.41 -17.81
CA LEU A 48 -0.26 -15.55 -17.19
C LEU A 48 -0.93 -14.18 -17.02
N ALA A 49 -0.21 -13.18 -16.53
CA ALA A 49 -0.73 -11.82 -16.40
C ALA A 49 -1.19 -11.25 -17.76
N ALA A 50 -0.40 -11.46 -18.82
CA ALA A 50 -0.77 -11.07 -20.18
C ALA A 50 -2.01 -11.83 -20.69
N GLN A 51 -2.09 -13.14 -20.46
CA GLN A 51 -3.22 -13.98 -20.84
C GLN A 51 -4.53 -13.54 -20.17
N TYR A 52 -4.47 -13.12 -18.89
CA TYR A 52 -5.62 -12.56 -18.17
C TYR A 52 -5.86 -11.08 -18.47
N SER A 53 -5.10 -10.48 -19.40
CA SER A 53 -5.20 -9.07 -19.77
C SER A 53 -5.11 -8.12 -18.57
N THR A 54 -4.27 -8.45 -17.58
CA THR A 54 -4.03 -7.61 -16.42
C THR A 54 -2.84 -6.68 -16.70
N PRO A 55 -3.02 -5.34 -16.61
CA PRO A 55 -1.94 -4.39 -16.87
C PRO A 55 -0.93 -4.29 -15.74
N THR A 56 -1.21 -4.96 -14.61
CA THR A 56 -0.33 -4.98 -13.45
C THR A 56 -0.20 -6.39 -12.86
N ILE A 57 0.97 -6.66 -12.29
CA ILE A 57 1.24 -7.77 -11.38
C ILE A 57 1.45 -7.19 -9.98
N SER A 58 0.84 -7.79 -8.95
CA SER A 58 1.00 -7.38 -7.56
C SER A 58 1.62 -8.51 -6.74
N CYS A 59 2.85 -8.34 -6.28
CA CYS A 59 3.45 -9.20 -5.26
C CYS A 59 2.97 -8.71 -3.89
N THR A 60 2.15 -9.52 -3.20
CA THR A 60 1.36 -9.07 -2.04
C THR A 60 1.00 -10.23 -1.10
N TYR A 61 0.11 -10.00 -0.14
CA TYR A 61 -0.41 -10.92 0.89
C TYR A 61 0.60 -11.31 1.97
N THR A 62 1.78 -11.75 1.59
CA THR A 62 2.95 -11.99 2.44
C THR A 62 3.93 -10.83 2.30
N GLU A 63 5.22 -11.06 2.50
CA GLU A 63 6.20 -9.99 2.34
C GLU A 63 7.07 -10.20 1.10
N PRO A 64 6.94 -9.36 0.06
CA PRO A 64 7.75 -9.45 -1.16
C PRO A 64 9.25 -9.34 -0.96
N VAL A 65 9.69 -8.71 0.13
CA VAL A 65 11.12 -8.58 0.45
C VAL A 65 11.80 -9.93 0.68
N VAL A 66 11.08 -10.93 1.21
CA VAL A 66 11.67 -12.25 1.48
C VAL A 66 11.91 -13.09 0.22
N TYR A 67 11.40 -12.64 -0.93
CA TYR A 67 11.64 -13.23 -2.24
C TYR A 67 11.96 -12.15 -3.29
N SER A 68 12.72 -11.13 -2.89
CA SER A 68 13.01 -9.94 -3.69
C SER A 68 13.64 -10.23 -5.05
N GLU A 69 14.51 -11.24 -5.15
CA GLU A 69 15.12 -11.68 -6.41
C GLU A 69 14.06 -12.18 -7.40
N TYR A 70 13.11 -12.98 -6.93
CA TYR A 70 12.01 -13.46 -7.76
C TYR A 70 11.07 -12.31 -8.17
N VAL A 71 10.81 -11.34 -7.27
CA VAL A 71 10.07 -10.11 -7.60
C VAL A 71 10.78 -9.33 -8.70
N HIS A 72 12.11 -9.18 -8.60
CA HIS A 72 12.93 -8.50 -9.61
C HIS A 72 12.79 -9.18 -10.97
N ASP A 73 12.93 -10.49 -11.02
CA ASP A 73 12.86 -11.28 -12.26
C ASP A 73 11.46 -11.20 -12.88
N ILE A 74 10.39 -11.30 -12.06
CA ILE A 74 9.01 -11.09 -12.52
C ILE A 74 8.85 -9.69 -13.14
N ALA A 75 9.35 -8.67 -12.46
CA ALA A 75 9.23 -7.29 -12.94
C ALA A 75 9.99 -7.08 -14.25
N ALA A 76 11.20 -7.63 -14.37
CA ALA A 76 11.99 -7.58 -15.59
C ALA A 76 11.31 -8.32 -16.76
N ALA A 77 10.70 -9.49 -16.50
CA ALA A 77 9.94 -10.25 -17.50
C ALA A 77 8.66 -9.51 -17.92
N ALA A 78 7.88 -9.01 -16.96
CA ALA A 78 6.62 -8.33 -17.18
C ALA A 78 6.78 -7.01 -17.97
N LYS A 79 7.86 -6.27 -17.71
CA LYS A 79 8.19 -5.01 -18.39
C LYS A 79 8.32 -5.19 -19.91
N LYS A 80 8.81 -6.34 -20.39
CA LYS A 80 8.92 -6.68 -21.82
C LYS A 80 7.55 -6.74 -22.52
N SER A 81 6.48 -6.98 -21.76
CA SER A 81 5.10 -7.02 -22.24
C SER A 81 4.29 -5.77 -21.85
N GLY A 82 4.94 -4.71 -21.39
CA GLY A 82 4.27 -3.48 -20.94
C GLY A 82 3.47 -3.62 -19.65
N ILE A 83 3.63 -4.72 -18.90
CA ILE A 83 2.94 -4.98 -17.64
C ILE A 83 3.80 -4.41 -16.48
N ARG A 84 3.17 -3.65 -15.59
CA ARG A 84 3.85 -3.08 -14.41
C ARG A 84 3.79 -4.02 -13.24
N THR A 85 4.91 -4.22 -12.56
CA THR A 85 4.95 -4.97 -11.30
C THR A 85 4.89 -3.99 -10.12
N LEU A 86 4.01 -4.27 -9.18
CA LEU A 86 3.82 -3.53 -7.95
C LEU A 86 4.14 -4.44 -6.77
N ILE A 87 4.70 -3.89 -5.70
CA ILE A 87 4.80 -4.59 -4.42
C ILE A 87 3.96 -3.92 -3.35
N ILE A 88 3.36 -4.75 -2.51
CA ILE A 88 2.70 -4.34 -1.26
C ILE A 88 3.55 -4.94 -0.14
N SER A 89 4.30 -4.08 0.54
CA SER A 89 5.39 -4.46 1.43
C SER A 89 5.28 -3.75 2.79
N ASN A 90 5.83 -4.35 3.83
CA ASN A 90 6.02 -3.67 5.11
C ASN A 90 7.15 -2.62 5.07
N GLY A 91 7.91 -2.57 3.98
CA GLY A 91 9.00 -1.60 3.79
C GLY A 91 10.26 -1.87 4.60
N TYR A 92 10.36 -3.02 5.28
CA TYR A 92 11.54 -3.38 6.08
C TYR A 92 12.56 -4.11 5.22
N ILE A 93 13.32 -3.36 4.46
CA ILE A 93 14.26 -3.83 3.44
C ILE A 93 15.60 -3.08 3.56
N LEU A 94 16.70 -3.76 3.24
CA LEU A 94 18.02 -3.14 3.14
C LEU A 94 18.12 -2.26 1.89
N GLU A 95 19.09 -1.35 1.89
CA GLU A 95 19.27 -0.36 0.82
C GLU A 95 19.59 -0.99 -0.53
N GLU A 96 20.47 -1.99 -0.56
CA GLU A 96 20.94 -2.61 -1.79
C GLU A 96 19.79 -3.33 -2.54
N PRO A 97 19.06 -4.29 -1.96
CA PRO A 97 17.94 -4.91 -2.64
C PRO A 97 16.79 -3.93 -2.97
N LEU A 98 16.59 -2.90 -2.14
CA LEU A 98 15.60 -1.85 -2.47
C LEU A 98 16.00 -1.09 -3.72
N ARG A 99 17.27 -0.72 -3.88
CA ARG A 99 17.78 -0.02 -5.06
C ARG A 99 17.54 -0.84 -6.32
N ASP A 100 17.86 -2.14 -6.28
CA ASP A 100 17.70 -3.02 -7.43
C ASP A 100 16.22 -3.18 -7.82
N LEU A 101 15.33 -3.28 -6.84
CA LEU A 101 13.89 -3.33 -7.07
C LEU A 101 13.34 -2.02 -7.66
N MET A 102 13.82 -0.86 -7.21
CA MET A 102 13.35 0.45 -7.71
C MET A 102 13.56 0.63 -9.21
N GLU A 103 14.57 -0.01 -9.82
CA GLU A 103 14.85 0.06 -11.27
C GLU A 103 13.80 -0.65 -12.14
N VAL A 104 13.08 -1.61 -11.57
CA VAL A 104 12.17 -2.49 -12.32
C VAL A 104 10.70 -2.35 -11.91
N LEU A 105 10.42 -1.85 -10.70
CA LEU A 105 9.06 -1.74 -10.18
C LEU A 105 8.29 -0.55 -10.78
N GLY A 106 7.01 -0.76 -11.06
CA GLY A 106 6.06 0.28 -11.44
C GLY A 106 5.51 1.08 -10.26
N GLY A 107 5.68 0.61 -9.03
CA GLY A 107 5.27 1.29 -7.81
C GLY A 107 5.31 0.41 -6.57
N VAL A 108 5.29 1.05 -5.42
CA VAL A 108 5.37 0.41 -4.11
C VAL A 108 4.25 0.94 -3.21
N LYS A 109 3.55 0.02 -2.58
CA LYS A 109 2.60 0.33 -1.52
C LYS A 109 3.21 -0.12 -0.20
N VAL A 110 3.51 0.82 0.69
CA VAL A 110 4.13 0.53 1.97
C VAL A 110 3.10 0.49 3.08
N ASP A 111 3.03 -0.63 3.77
CA ASP A 111 2.27 -0.77 4.99
C ASP A 111 3.07 -0.18 6.17
N LEU A 112 2.91 1.12 6.42
CA LEU A 112 3.45 1.78 7.60
C LEU A 112 2.57 1.42 8.80
N LYS A 113 3.03 0.46 9.62
CA LYS A 113 2.19 -0.19 10.64
C LYS A 113 1.77 0.76 11.77
N ALA A 114 2.64 1.70 12.13
CA ALA A 114 2.41 2.72 13.15
C ALA A 114 3.49 3.81 13.02
N TYR A 115 3.40 4.86 13.83
CA TYR A 115 4.44 5.91 13.89
C TYR A 115 5.16 5.94 15.24
N THR A 116 5.25 4.78 15.89
CA THR A 116 5.98 4.58 17.17
C THR A 116 6.86 3.33 17.12
N GLU A 117 8.07 3.42 17.67
CA GLU A 117 8.98 2.27 17.81
C GLU A 117 8.40 1.20 18.72
N LYS A 118 7.63 1.59 19.75
CA LYS A 118 6.96 0.66 20.65
C LYS A 118 6.05 -0.29 19.90
N PHE A 119 5.19 0.23 19.02
CA PHE A 119 4.28 -0.58 18.23
C PHE A 119 5.03 -1.57 17.33
N TYR A 120 6.08 -1.10 16.66
CA TYR A 120 6.89 -1.96 15.79
C TYR A 120 7.54 -3.10 16.55
N ARG A 121 8.19 -2.82 17.70
CA ARG A 121 8.85 -3.86 18.49
C ARG A 121 7.89 -4.84 19.14
N GLU A 122 6.82 -4.34 19.74
CA GLU A 122 5.90 -5.18 20.53
C GLU A 122 4.89 -5.94 19.69
N LEU A 123 4.47 -5.39 18.54
CA LEU A 123 3.38 -5.93 17.75
C LEU A 123 3.78 -6.47 16.39
N CYS A 124 4.88 -5.98 15.80
CA CYS A 124 5.34 -6.37 14.47
C CYS A 124 6.62 -7.22 14.50
N GLY A 125 7.44 -7.12 15.55
CA GLY A 125 8.74 -7.79 15.62
C GLY A 125 9.81 -7.11 14.77
N GLY A 126 9.73 -5.79 14.58
CA GLY A 126 10.66 -5.00 13.78
C GLY A 126 10.89 -3.60 14.35
N GLU A 127 11.37 -2.69 13.51
CA GLU A 127 11.72 -1.31 13.88
C GLU A 127 11.08 -0.32 12.89
N LEU A 128 10.65 0.85 13.38
CA LEU A 128 10.07 1.91 12.57
C LEU A 128 11.10 2.58 11.66
N LYS A 129 12.29 2.89 12.21
CA LYS A 129 13.31 3.70 11.51
C LYS A 129 13.67 3.16 10.12
N PRO A 130 13.96 1.86 9.90
CA PRO A 130 14.26 1.33 8.56
C PRO A 130 13.12 1.53 7.56
N VAL A 131 11.86 1.44 8.01
CA VAL A 131 10.70 1.65 7.14
C VAL A 131 10.59 3.11 6.70
N LEU A 132 10.84 4.06 7.60
CA LEU A 132 10.88 5.48 7.25
C LEU A 132 12.01 5.79 6.26
N GLU A 133 13.18 5.17 6.42
CA GLU A 133 14.30 5.31 5.47
C GLU A 133 13.93 4.74 4.09
N THR A 134 13.26 3.59 4.03
CA THR A 134 12.73 3.02 2.78
C THR A 134 11.82 4.02 2.07
N LEU A 135 10.86 4.62 2.78
CA LEU A 135 9.95 5.62 2.23
C LEU A 135 10.70 6.84 1.66
N ARG A 136 11.71 7.36 2.38
CA ARG A 136 12.56 8.46 1.89
C ARG A 136 13.32 8.09 0.61
N ARG A 137 13.87 6.87 0.55
CA ARG A 137 14.58 6.38 -0.65
C ARG A 137 13.66 6.23 -1.86
N LEU A 138 12.47 5.67 -1.68
CA LEU A 138 11.45 5.58 -2.71
C LEU A 138 11.07 6.98 -3.24
N ARG A 139 10.87 7.94 -2.34
CA ARG A 139 10.59 9.33 -2.72
C ARG A 139 11.75 9.96 -3.50
N LYS A 140 12.97 9.81 -3.02
CA LYS A 140 14.18 10.35 -3.67
C LYS A 140 14.39 9.77 -5.07
N HIS A 141 14.10 8.49 -5.26
CA HIS A 141 14.20 7.81 -6.54
C HIS A 141 13.08 8.22 -7.51
N GLY A 142 11.94 8.69 -6.99
CA GLY A 142 10.77 9.03 -7.80
C GLY A 142 9.85 7.83 -8.08
N THR A 143 10.02 6.72 -7.37
CA THR A 143 9.13 5.55 -7.46
C THR A 143 7.74 5.91 -6.96
N TRP A 144 6.69 5.59 -7.72
CA TRP A 144 5.31 5.79 -7.26
C TRP A 144 5.08 5.04 -5.95
N THR A 145 4.69 5.78 -4.92
CA THR A 145 4.54 5.25 -3.56
C THR A 145 3.18 5.62 -2.98
N GLU A 146 2.51 4.65 -2.37
CA GLU A 146 1.31 4.84 -1.55
C GLU A 146 1.55 4.25 -0.16
N ILE A 147 0.95 4.84 0.87
CA ILE A 147 1.11 4.41 2.26
C ILE A 147 -0.22 3.85 2.77
N VAL A 148 -0.16 2.70 3.44
CA VAL A 148 -1.30 2.13 4.17
C VAL A 148 -0.98 2.08 5.65
N VAL A 149 -1.94 2.49 6.45
CA VAL A 149 -1.87 2.43 7.92
C VAL A 149 -3.11 1.70 8.43
N LEU A 150 -2.91 0.52 8.99
CA LEU A 150 -3.98 -0.19 9.68
C LEU A 150 -4.19 0.46 11.05
N ILE A 151 -5.33 1.09 11.26
CA ILE A 151 -5.65 1.72 12.54
C ILE A 151 -6.19 0.68 13.50
N VAL A 152 -5.44 0.42 14.56
CA VAL A 152 -5.76 -0.54 15.63
C VAL A 152 -6.17 0.25 16.88
N PRO A 153 -7.42 0.08 17.36
CA PRO A 153 -7.92 0.84 18.50
C PRO A 153 -7.00 0.75 19.72
N THR A 154 -6.75 1.87 20.36
CA THR A 154 -5.92 2.06 21.56
C THR A 154 -4.41 1.83 21.39
N LEU A 155 -3.97 1.38 20.21
CA LEU A 155 -2.57 1.03 19.98
C LEU A 155 -1.83 2.01 19.04
N ASN A 156 -2.50 2.50 17.98
CA ASN A 156 -1.94 3.48 17.05
C ASN A 156 -2.99 4.49 16.53
N ASP A 157 -4.12 4.62 17.23
CA ASP A 157 -5.21 5.53 16.86
C ASP A 157 -5.15 6.89 17.59
N GLY A 158 -4.07 7.14 18.35
CA GLY A 158 -3.86 8.40 19.06
C GLY A 158 -3.66 9.60 18.13
N GLU A 159 -4.30 10.74 18.44
CA GLU A 159 -4.25 11.93 17.58
C GLU A 159 -2.83 12.42 17.33
N GLU A 160 -1.97 12.44 18.34
CA GLU A 160 -0.58 12.92 18.21
C GLU A 160 0.27 11.97 17.35
N GLU A 161 0.03 10.66 17.40
CA GLU A 161 0.70 9.70 16.53
C GLU A 161 0.31 9.91 15.07
N ILE A 162 -1.00 10.04 14.80
CA ILE A 162 -1.52 10.31 13.45
C ILE A 162 -1.02 11.65 12.93
N ARG A 163 -0.95 12.68 13.78
CA ARG A 163 -0.40 14.00 13.45
C ARG A 163 1.08 13.91 13.12
N GLY A 164 1.86 13.18 13.91
CA GLY A 164 3.28 12.92 13.66
C GLY A 164 3.51 12.21 12.33
N LEU A 165 2.75 11.16 12.05
CA LEU A 165 2.77 10.45 10.77
C LEU A 165 2.44 11.38 9.59
N ALA A 166 1.38 12.17 9.71
CA ALA A 166 0.97 13.09 8.65
C ALA A 166 2.04 14.17 8.37
N ARG A 167 2.68 14.71 9.42
CA ARG A 167 3.80 15.65 9.30
C ARG A 167 5.01 15.02 8.63
N PHE A 168 5.36 13.79 8.96
CA PHE A 168 6.41 13.04 8.27
C PHE A 168 6.09 12.87 6.78
N VAL A 169 4.90 12.39 6.45
CA VAL A 169 4.51 12.21 5.04
C VAL A 169 4.57 13.53 4.29
N ARG A 170 3.99 14.61 4.85
CA ARG A 170 4.01 15.93 4.23
C ARG A 170 5.43 16.48 4.03
N GLY A 171 6.28 16.36 5.05
CA GLY A 171 7.61 16.99 5.07
C GLY A 171 8.66 16.21 4.29
N ASP A 172 8.69 14.90 4.46
CA ASP A 172 9.74 14.05 3.89
C ASP A 172 9.35 13.47 2.52
N LEU A 173 8.05 13.21 2.29
CA LEU A 173 7.60 12.51 1.10
C LEU A 173 6.80 13.39 0.13
N GLY A 174 6.10 14.39 0.65
CA GLY A 174 5.26 15.31 -0.11
C GLY A 174 3.76 15.16 0.20
N PRO A 175 3.01 16.29 0.19
CA PRO A 175 1.60 16.31 0.53
C PRO A 175 0.71 15.53 -0.45
N GLU A 176 1.23 15.23 -1.63
CA GLU A 176 0.52 14.50 -2.69
C GLU A 176 0.63 12.97 -2.56
N VAL A 177 1.47 12.43 -1.67
CA VAL A 177 1.59 10.99 -1.45
C VAL A 177 0.31 10.44 -0.84
N PRO A 178 -0.35 9.45 -1.47
CA PRO A 178 -1.59 8.90 -0.96
C PRO A 178 -1.39 8.13 0.35
N VAL A 179 -2.24 8.42 1.34
CA VAL A 179 -2.31 7.71 2.62
C VAL A 179 -3.67 7.05 2.77
N HIS A 180 -3.68 5.76 3.12
CA HIS A 180 -4.88 4.96 3.30
C HIS A 180 -4.97 4.52 4.77
N PHE A 181 -5.88 5.08 5.54
CA PHE A 181 -6.22 4.56 6.86
C PHE A 181 -7.21 3.41 6.72
N THR A 182 -6.80 2.21 7.10
CA THR A 182 -7.60 1.01 6.93
C THR A 182 -8.14 0.49 8.25
N ARG A 183 -9.32 -0.12 8.18
CA ARG A 183 -10.06 -0.61 9.33
C ARG A 183 -9.50 -1.94 9.80
N PHE A 184 -9.07 -2.02 11.06
CA PHE A 184 -8.67 -3.25 11.72
C PHE A 184 -9.88 -4.16 12.02
N HIS A 185 -9.66 -5.46 11.91
CA HIS A 185 -10.53 -6.53 12.40
C HIS A 185 -9.73 -7.46 13.30
N PRO A 186 -10.29 -7.90 14.44
CA PRO A 186 -9.65 -8.89 15.30
C PRO A 186 -9.24 -10.12 14.51
N GLN A 187 -7.94 -10.47 14.56
CA GLN A 187 -7.38 -11.58 13.81
C GLN A 187 -6.12 -12.12 14.49
N TYR A 188 -5.77 -13.38 14.23
CA TYR A 188 -4.57 -14.06 14.66
C TYR A 188 -4.34 -13.99 16.18
N ARG A 189 -3.27 -13.31 16.63
CA ARG A 189 -2.92 -13.15 18.06
C ARG A 189 -3.51 -11.90 18.71
N LEU A 190 -4.20 -11.05 17.95
CA LEU A 190 -4.81 -9.81 18.44
C LEU A 190 -6.34 -9.86 18.28
N GLN A 191 -6.99 -10.65 19.13
CA GLN A 191 -8.44 -10.88 19.12
C GLN A 191 -9.19 -10.16 20.23
N ASN A 192 -8.49 -9.56 21.18
CA ASN A 192 -9.03 -8.94 22.38
C ASN A 192 -9.40 -7.45 22.20
N LEU A 193 -9.22 -6.91 21.00
CA LEU A 193 -9.59 -5.53 20.67
C LEU A 193 -10.82 -5.51 19.75
N PRO A 194 -11.67 -4.49 19.84
CA PRO A 194 -12.80 -4.36 18.92
C PRO A 194 -12.32 -3.98 17.52
N ARG A 195 -13.15 -4.23 16.53
CA ARG A 195 -13.01 -3.66 15.20
C ARG A 195 -12.96 -2.13 15.27
N THR A 196 -12.05 -1.50 14.50
CA THR A 196 -11.93 -0.03 14.51
C THR A 196 -13.27 0.63 14.18
N PRO A 197 -13.79 1.53 15.03
CA PRO A 197 -14.95 2.34 14.70
C PRO A 197 -14.72 3.19 13.45
N VAL A 198 -15.74 3.41 12.63
CA VAL A 198 -15.61 4.25 11.42
C VAL A 198 -15.23 5.68 11.81
N ALA A 199 -15.83 6.21 12.88
CA ALA A 199 -15.50 7.54 13.40
C ALA A 199 -14.02 7.74 13.75
N THR A 200 -13.33 6.68 14.22
CA THR A 200 -11.88 6.72 14.47
C THR A 200 -11.09 6.92 13.16
N LEU A 201 -11.49 6.23 12.10
CA LEU A 201 -10.88 6.40 10.78
C LEU A 201 -11.18 7.78 10.17
N GLU A 202 -12.41 8.27 10.33
CA GLU A 202 -12.81 9.62 9.90
C GLU A 202 -11.96 10.67 10.61
N ARG A 203 -11.81 10.54 11.94
CA ARG A 203 -10.96 11.42 12.74
C ARG A 203 -9.49 11.38 12.30
N ALA A 204 -8.94 10.20 12.05
CA ALA A 204 -7.57 10.05 11.53
C ALA A 204 -7.40 10.77 10.18
N ARG A 205 -8.39 10.63 9.28
CA ARG A 205 -8.40 11.33 7.98
C ARG A 205 -8.47 12.85 8.15
N GLU A 206 -9.34 13.34 9.01
CA GLU A 206 -9.46 14.78 9.29
C GLU A 206 -8.13 15.37 9.80
N ILE A 207 -7.49 14.71 10.76
CA ILE A 207 -6.18 15.13 11.30
C ILE A 207 -5.13 15.18 10.19
N ALA A 208 -5.03 14.13 9.38
CA ALA A 208 -4.03 14.06 8.32
C ALA A 208 -4.26 15.13 7.23
N MET A 209 -5.52 15.39 6.88
CA MET A 209 -5.85 16.47 5.95
C MET A 209 -5.60 17.87 6.55
N ALA A 210 -5.88 18.07 7.84
CA ALA A 210 -5.56 19.31 8.55
C ALA A 210 -4.04 19.57 8.62
N GLU A 211 -3.22 18.52 8.69
CA GLU A 211 -1.76 18.63 8.58
C GLU A 211 -1.28 18.87 7.14
N GLY A 212 -2.19 18.92 6.16
CA GLY A 212 -1.92 19.33 4.77
C GLY A 212 -1.76 18.21 3.76
N LEU A 213 -2.09 16.95 4.10
CA LEU A 213 -2.12 15.86 3.11
C LEU A 213 -3.28 16.04 2.14
N GLN A 214 -3.03 15.83 0.84
CA GLN A 214 -4.02 16.07 -0.22
C GLN A 214 -4.88 14.84 -0.53
N PHE A 215 -4.32 13.63 -0.37
CA PHE A 215 -4.96 12.38 -0.75
C PHE A 215 -4.98 11.39 0.44
N VAL A 216 -6.03 11.49 1.24
CA VAL A 216 -6.22 10.63 2.41
C VAL A 216 -7.50 9.81 2.23
N TYR A 217 -7.33 8.48 2.22
CA TYR A 217 -8.41 7.52 1.95
C TYR A 217 -8.75 6.68 3.18
N LEU A 218 -10.00 6.20 3.23
CA LEU A 218 -10.43 5.20 4.21
C LEU A 218 -10.60 3.84 3.54
N GLY A 219 -9.89 2.83 4.06
CA GLY A 219 -9.97 1.45 3.57
C GLY A 219 -10.81 0.55 4.47
N ASN A 220 -11.31 -0.57 3.91
CA ASN A 220 -12.14 -1.56 4.60
C ASN A 220 -13.47 -0.98 5.17
N VAL A 221 -13.98 0.09 4.54
CA VAL A 221 -15.29 0.70 4.82
C VAL A 221 -16.03 0.89 3.48
N PRO A 222 -16.65 -0.17 2.93
CA PRO A 222 -17.30 -0.11 1.63
C PRO A 222 -18.39 0.98 1.58
N GLY A 223 -18.42 1.76 0.47
CA GLY A 223 -19.41 2.82 0.26
C GLY A 223 -19.12 4.14 0.98
N HIS A 224 -18.10 4.22 1.80
CA HIS A 224 -17.76 5.46 2.49
C HIS A 224 -17.19 6.52 1.52
N PRO A 225 -17.62 7.80 1.61
CA PRO A 225 -17.11 8.88 0.73
C PRO A 225 -15.59 9.08 0.78
N GLY A 226 -14.95 8.73 1.90
CA GLY A 226 -13.50 8.71 2.07
C GLY A 226 -12.74 7.71 1.18
N ASN A 227 -13.44 6.80 0.48
CA ASN A 227 -12.83 5.92 -0.51
C ASN A 227 -12.61 6.60 -1.88
N ASN A 228 -13.27 7.75 -2.09
CA ASN A 228 -13.27 8.44 -3.36
C ASN A 228 -12.06 9.37 -3.50
N THR A 229 -11.67 9.64 -4.76
CA THR A 229 -10.68 10.68 -5.06
C THR A 229 -11.39 11.99 -5.37
N TRP A 230 -11.01 13.03 -4.64
CA TRP A 230 -11.49 14.39 -4.83
C TRP A 230 -10.37 15.29 -5.32
N CYS A 231 -10.69 16.27 -6.15
CA CYS A 231 -9.72 17.26 -6.60
C CYS A 231 -9.25 18.12 -5.41
N PRO A 232 -7.95 18.23 -5.13
CA PRO A 232 -7.46 19.00 -3.98
C PRO A 232 -7.72 20.51 -4.16
N ARG A 233 -7.87 21.00 -5.41
CA ARG A 233 -8.10 22.42 -5.71
C ARG A 233 -9.58 22.83 -5.68
N CYS A 234 -10.46 22.07 -6.32
CA CYS A 234 -11.86 22.48 -6.51
C CYS A 234 -12.88 21.51 -5.88
N GLN A 235 -12.43 20.51 -5.15
CA GLN A 235 -13.24 19.52 -4.43
C GLN A 235 -14.26 18.76 -5.30
N SER A 236 -14.08 18.73 -6.63
CA SER A 236 -14.90 17.90 -7.51
C SER A 236 -14.56 16.43 -7.33
N LEU A 237 -15.57 15.57 -7.36
CA LEU A 237 -15.41 14.12 -7.37
C LEU A 237 -14.73 13.69 -8.67
N LEU A 238 -13.59 13.01 -8.57
CA LEU A 238 -12.79 12.56 -9.71
C LEU A 238 -12.91 11.05 -9.93
N ILE A 239 -12.81 10.26 -8.85
CA ILE A 239 -12.94 8.81 -8.93
C ILE A 239 -13.88 8.34 -7.83
N ARG A 240 -14.97 7.68 -8.21
CA ARG A 240 -15.92 7.07 -7.29
C ARG A 240 -15.60 5.59 -7.12
N ARG A 241 -15.54 5.15 -5.86
CA ARG A 241 -15.25 3.75 -5.51
C ARG A 241 -16.28 3.19 -4.53
N VAL A 242 -16.56 1.89 -4.69
CA VAL A 242 -17.31 1.09 -3.72
C VAL A 242 -16.48 -0.16 -3.43
N GLY A 243 -15.96 -0.26 -2.22
CA GLY A 243 -14.97 -1.27 -1.88
C GLY A 243 -13.74 -1.15 -2.78
N MET A 244 -13.36 -2.24 -3.45
CA MET A 244 -12.24 -2.27 -4.39
C MET A 244 -12.63 -1.89 -5.83
N SER A 245 -13.93 -1.75 -6.13
CA SER A 245 -14.40 -1.44 -7.47
C SER A 245 -14.41 0.05 -7.75
N THR A 246 -13.83 0.45 -8.88
CA THR A 246 -13.98 1.80 -9.44
C THR A 246 -15.28 1.87 -10.22
N GLN A 247 -16.23 2.67 -9.74
CA GLN A 247 -17.55 2.86 -10.37
C GLN A 247 -17.50 3.94 -11.46
N GLU A 248 -16.65 4.93 -11.27
CA GLU A 248 -16.53 6.06 -12.19
C GLU A 248 -15.13 6.65 -12.10
N ASN A 249 -14.56 7.00 -13.26
CA ASN A 249 -13.33 7.76 -13.38
C ASN A 249 -13.54 8.94 -14.33
N ARG A 250 -13.55 10.15 -13.79
CA ARG A 250 -13.78 11.41 -14.52
C ARG A 250 -12.51 12.09 -14.97
N LEU A 251 -11.33 11.57 -14.59
CA LEU A 251 -10.07 12.19 -15.00
C LEU A 251 -9.92 12.18 -16.52
N LYS A 252 -9.40 13.29 -17.05
CA LYS A 252 -9.02 13.41 -18.45
C LYS A 252 -7.51 13.59 -18.54
N GLN A 253 -6.81 12.56 -19.03
CA GLN A 253 -5.35 12.54 -19.12
C GLN A 253 -4.66 12.92 -17.79
N GLY A 254 -5.14 12.33 -16.67
CA GLY A 254 -4.61 12.61 -15.34
C GLY A 254 -4.95 13.98 -14.75
N LYS A 255 -5.89 14.72 -15.34
CA LYS A 255 -6.28 16.08 -14.89
C LYS A 255 -7.75 16.14 -14.47
N CYS A 256 -8.03 17.03 -13.53
CA CYS A 256 -9.39 17.37 -13.14
C CYS A 256 -10.15 18.05 -14.31
N PRO A 257 -11.30 17.52 -14.75
CA PRO A 257 -12.02 18.09 -15.90
C PRO A 257 -12.65 19.47 -15.60
N LYS A 258 -12.81 19.85 -14.31
CA LYS A 258 -13.41 21.12 -13.90
C LYS A 258 -12.41 22.26 -13.84
N CYS A 259 -11.19 22.03 -13.29
CA CYS A 259 -10.24 23.11 -13.02
C CYS A 259 -8.85 22.89 -13.62
N GLY A 260 -8.63 21.79 -14.36
CA GLY A 260 -7.34 21.49 -15.00
C GLY A 260 -6.23 21.02 -14.06
N GLN A 261 -6.47 20.92 -12.74
CA GLN A 261 -5.48 20.49 -11.78
C GLN A 261 -4.94 19.10 -12.15
N ALA A 262 -3.62 18.97 -12.31
CA ALA A 262 -2.97 17.67 -12.47
C ALA A 262 -3.13 16.86 -11.18
N ILE A 263 -3.53 15.61 -11.33
CA ILE A 263 -3.70 14.67 -10.21
C ILE A 263 -2.57 13.65 -10.28
N PRO A 264 -1.74 13.54 -9.23
CA PRO A 264 -0.66 12.57 -9.21
C PRO A 264 -1.21 11.14 -9.29
N GLY A 265 -0.53 10.30 -10.07
CA GLY A 265 -0.97 8.92 -10.30
C GLY A 265 -0.37 8.33 -11.58
N ILE A 266 -0.56 7.04 -11.76
CA ILE A 266 -0.28 6.32 -13.01
C ILE A 266 -1.62 6.03 -13.67
N TRP A 267 -1.88 6.66 -14.81
CA TRP A 267 -3.19 6.70 -15.47
C TRP A 267 -3.25 5.90 -16.79
N SER A 268 -2.08 5.53 -17.32
CA SER A 268 -1.92 4.73 -18.55
C SER A 268 -0.71 3.81 -18.46
#